data_3cb2e042c68ac038ddd4da455bcadcbe
#
_entry.id   3cb2e042c68ac038ddd4da455bcadcbe
#
_cell.length_a   1.000
_cell.length_b   1.000
_cell.length_c   1.000
_cell.angle_alpha   90.00
_cell.angle_beta   90.00
_cell.angle_gamma   90.00
#
_symmetry.space_group_name_H-M   'P 1'
#
loop_
_entity.id
_entity.type
_entity.pdbx_description
1 polymer ?
#
loop_
_entity_poly.entity_id
_entity_poly.type
_entity_poly.pdbx_seq_one_letter_code
_entity_poly.pdbx_strand_id
1 'polypeptide(L)'
;MTEGFGAGDYPRDMIGYGPNPPDPRWPGGANIAVQFVLNYEEGAENNVLHGDPASETFLSEVIGAQPFPNRHMSLESLYEYGSRAGLWRVLRVFDGRGLPLTVFGVAVALARHPEAVAAFTARGDEIACHGLRWLSYQLVEPAIEREHLAEAVALMTTLTGAAPLGKPLVETNFMSLVSSAYGTTRWCLPSTRVQ
;
A
#
# COMPACT_ATOMS: atom_id res chain seq x y z
N MET A 1 39.45 -18.61 -0.99
CA MET A 1 38.58 -17.74 -0.18
C MET A 1 37.27 -17.48 -0.92
N THR A 2 36.48 -18.53 -1.19
CA THR A 2 35.16 -18.45 -1.82
C THR A 2 34.12 -19.29 -1.03
N GLU A 3 34.51 -19.80 0.14
CA GLU A 3 33.56 -20.43 1.07
C GLU A 3 32.66 -19.36 1.66
N GLY A 4 31.35 -19.52 1.52
CA GLY A 4 30.33 -18.61 2.02
C GLY A 4 29.68 -17.68 0.99
N PHE A 5 30.03 -17.76 -0.28
CA PHE A 5 29.41 -16.95 -1.35
C PHE A 5 28.62 -17.79 -2.37
N GLY A 6 28.31 -19.06 -2.02
CA GLY A 6 27.48 -19.91 -2.86
C GLY A 6 26.01 -19.50 -2.88
N ALA A 7 25.34 -19.70 -4.01
CA ALA A 7 23.93 -19.38 -4.17
C ALA A 7 23.02 -20.11 -3.16
N GLY A 8 23.47 -21.25 -2.60
CA GLY A 8 22.69 -22.06 -1.64
C GLY A 8 22.59 -21.48 -0.23
N ASP A 9 23.54 -20.61 0.17
CA ASP A 9 23.61 -20.06 1.52
C ASP A 9 23.03 -18.63 1.62
N TYR A 10 22.63 -18.05 0.48
CA TYR A 10 22.09 -16.71 0.44
C TYR A 10 20.56 -16.73 0.53
N PRO A 11 19.95 -16.05 1.51
CA PRO A 11 18.51 -16.15 1.80
C PRO A 11 17.60 -15.49 0.75
N ARG A 12 18.18 -14.88 -0.29
CA ARG A 12 17.45 -14.28 -1.40
C ARG A 12 17.65 -15.10 -2.67
N ASP A 13 16.57 -15.32 -3.42
CA ASP A 13 16.66 -15.89 -4.76
C ASP A 13 17.23 -14.84 -5.73
N MET A 14 18.49 -14.97 -6.08
CA MET A 14 19.19 -14.11 -7.03
C MET A 14 19.30 -14.75 -8.42
N ILE A 15 18.84 -16.00 -8.58
CA ILE A 15 18.89 -16.73 -9.85
C ILE A 15 17.63 -16.46 -10.67
N GLY A 16 16.46 -16.45 -10.00
CA GLY A 16 15.17 -16.21 -10.63
C GLY A 16 14.87 -17.19 -11.76
N TYR A 17 14.28 -16.69 -12.84
CA TYR A 17 13.85 -17.50 -13.99
C TYR A 17 14.90 -17.60 -15.11
N GLY A 18 16.04 -16.94 -14.98
CA GLY A 18 17.09 -16.88 -16.01
C GLY A 18 16.60 -16.25 -17.32
N PRO A 19 17.18 -16.65 -18.45
CA PRO A 19 16.85 -16.06 -19.76
C PRO A 19 15.49 -16.50 -20.34
N ASN A 20 14.83 -17.49 -19.74
CA ASN A 20 13.58 -18.05 -20.22
C ASN A 20 12.49 -17.92 -19.12
N PRO A 21 11.95 -16.72 -18.88
CA PRO A 21 10.90 -16.54 -17.87
C PRO A 21 9.64 -17.33 -18.26
N PRO A 22 8.87 -17.82 -17.27
CA PRO A 22 7.62 -18.54 -17.55
C PRO A 22 6.62 -17.61 -18.22
N ASP A 23 5.83 -18.16 -19.16
CA ASP A 23 4.70 -17.47 -19.75
C ASP A 23 3.61 -17.29 -18.68
N PRO A 24 3.23 -16.06 -18.31
CA PRO A 24 2.20 -15.80 -17.32
C PRO A 24 0.79 -16.13 -17.81
N ARG A 25 0.61 -16.40 -19.09
CA ARG A 25 -0.69 -16.72 -19.73
C ARG A 25 -1.77 -15.72 -19.36
N TRP A 26 -1.53 -14.45 -19.63
CA TRP A 26 -2.49 -13.39 -19.37
C TRP A 26 -3.84 -13.67 -20.02
N PRO A 27 -4.96 -13.27 -19.39
CA PRO A 27 -6.30 -13.45 -19.97
C PRO A 27 -6.39 -12.89 -21.39
N GLY A 28 -7.11 -13.61 -22.27
CA GLY A 28 -7.29 -13.21 -23.67
C GLY A 28 -6.03 -13.34 -24.54
N GLY A 29 -4.98 -14.00 -24.06
CA GLY A 29 -3.72 -14.12 -24.79
C GLY A 29 -2.95 -12.80 -24.89
N ALA A 30 -3.18 -11.87 -23.94
CA ALA A 30 -2.48 -10.60 -23.89
C ALA A 30 -0.98 -10.80 -23.58
N ASN A 31 -0.15 -9.97 -24.20
CA ASN A 31 1.30 -9.98 -23.97
C ASN A 31 1.70 -9.14 -22.75
N ILE A 32 0.82 -8.23 -22.30
CA ILE A 32 1.07 -7.32 -21.18
C ILE A 32 -0.21 -7.19 -20.34
N ALA A 33 -0.07 -7.17 -19.02
CA ALA A 33 -1.09 -6.70 -18.09
C ALA A 33 -0.68 -5.32 -17.55
N VAL A 34 -1.61 -4.38 -17.59
CA VAL A 34 -1.42 -3.03 -17.03
C VAL A 34 -2.39 -2.86 -15.87
N GLN A 35 -1.85 -2.55 -14.70
CA GLN A 35 -2.62 -2.23 -13.51
C GLN A 35 -2.35 -0.79 -13.11
N PHE A 36 -3.40 -0.01 -12.93
CA PHE A 36 -3.30 1.33 -12.38
C PHE A 36 -3.58 1.26 -10.88
N VAL A 37 -2.62 1.69 -10.09
CA VAL A 37 -2.71 1.69 -8.63
C VAL A 37 -2.72 3.14 -8.14
N LEU A 38 -3.65 3.44 -7.25
CA LEU A 38 -3.70 4.69 -6.50
C LEU A 38 -3.47 4.40 -5.02
N ASN A 39 -2.38 4.90 -4.47
CA ASN A 39 -2.17 4.88 -3.03
C ASN A 39 -3.03 5.97 -2.39
N TYR A 40 -3.85 5.59 -1.40
CA TYR A 40 -4.63 6.51 -0.60
C TYR A 40 -4.23 6.38 0.88
N GLU A 41 -3.42 7.33 1.36
CA GLU A 41 -2.68 7.23 2.62
C GLU A 41 -2.83 8.47 3.51
N GLU A 42 -3.29 9.58 2.96
CA GLU A 42 -3.38 10.87 3.63
C GLU A 42 -4.28 10.81 4.87
N GLY A 43 -3.74 11.28 5.99
CA GLY A 43 -4.38 11.22 7.29
C GLY A 43 -4.01 9.98 8.12
N ALA A 44 -3.17 9.08 7.61
CA ALA A 44 -2.68 7.91 8.34
C ALA A 44 -1.17 7.97 8.66
N GLU A 45 -0.49 9.02 8.28
CA GLU A 45 0.90 9.32 8.58
C GLU A 45 1.15 9.50 10.09
N ASN A 46 2.42 9.48 10.50
CA ASN A 46 2.80 9.83 11.87
C ASN A 46 2.45 11.30 12.16
N ASN A 47 1.71 11.53 13.22
CA ASN A 47 1.31 12.87 13.63
C ASN A 47 1.03 12.91 15.14
N VAL A 48 1.47 13.96 15.80
CA VAL A 48 1.19 14.16 17.24
C VAL A 48 -0.30 14.21 17.56
N LEU A 49 -1.17 14.53 16.58
CA LEU A 49 -2.62 14.43 16.72
C LEU A 49 -3.13 12.99 16.86
N HIS A 50 -2.32 12.02 16.47
CA HIS A 50 -2.62 10.59 16.58
C HIS A 50 -1.99 9.94 17.82
N GLY A 51 -1.33 10.73 18.68
CA GLY A 51 -0.58 10.26 19.82
C GLY A 51 0.85 9.80 19.49
N ASP A 52 1.32 10.02 18.28
CA ASP A 52 2.70 9.72 17.91
C ASP A 52 3.68 10.70 18.58
N PRO A 53 4.91 10.26 18.87
CA PRO A 53 5.91 11.10 19.55
C PRO A 53 6.37 12.27 18.69
N ALA A 54 6.21 12.19 17.38
CA ALA A 54 6.64 13.21 16.43
C ALA A 54 5.80 13.16 15.15
N SER A 55 5.82 14.26 14.41
CA SER A 55 5.20 14.35 13.08
C SER A 55 6.05 13.70 12.01
N GLU A 56 5.38 13.18 10.95
CA GLU A 56 6.00 12.65 9.76
C GLU A 56 6.85 13.70 9.02
N THR A 57 7.90 13.22 8.37
CA THR A 57 8.75 14.05 7.52
C THR A 57 9.07 13.41 6.17
N PHE A 58 8.61 12.17 5.95
CA PHE A 58 8.80 11.48 4.69
C PHE A 58 8.03 12.18 3.57
N LEU A 59 8.65 12.30 2.40
CA LEU A 59 8.13 13.06 1.27
C LEU A 59 7.88 14.56 1.56
N SER A 60 8.54 15.11 2.58
CA SER A 60 8.56 16.55 2.77
C SER A 60 9.38 17.23 1.67
N GLU A 61 9.11 18.50 1.42
CA GLU A 61 9.89 19.35 0.52
C GLU A 61 11.33 19.61 1.02
N VAL A 62 11.58 19.35 2.30
CA VAL A 62 12.90 19.49 2.93
C VAL A 62 13.60 18.15 2.98
N ILE A 63 14.63 17.95 2.17
CA ILE A 63 15.42 16.73 2.15
C ILE A 63 16.12 16.56 3.50
N GLY A 64 15.93 15.38 4.12
CA GLY A 64 16.55 15.06 5.41
C GLY A 64 15.92 15.79 6.60
N ALA A 65 14.70 16.31 6.46
CA ALA A 65 13.96 16.87 7.58
C ALA A 65 13.88 15.85 8.74
N GLN A 66 14.10 16.33 9.96
CA GLN A 66 14.02 15.49 11.15
C GLN A 66 12.64 15.60 11.78
N PRO A 67 12.06 14.49 12.26
CA PRO A 67 10.83 14.51 13.02
C PRO A 67 10.96 15.42 14.25
N PHE A 68 9.91 16.16 14.57
CA PHE A 68 9.86 16.97 15.78
C PHE A 68 8.52 16.81 16.51
N PRO A 69 8.48 17.00 17.84
CA PRO A 69 7.33 16.65 18.67
C PRO A 69 6.21 17.71 18.61
N ASN A 70 5.87 18.17 17.43
CA ASN A 70 4.79 19.12 17.15
C ASN A 70 4.21 18.85 15.77
N ARG A 71 3.07 19.47 15.44
CA ARG A 71 2.48 19.41 14.11
C ARG A 71 3.42 20.02 13.07
N HIS A 72 3.54 19.34 11.95
CA HIS A 72 4.29 19.83 10.80
C HIS A 72 3.33 20.44 9.77
N MET A 73 2.95 21.70 9.96
CA MET A 73 1.90 22.36 9.18
C MET A 73 2.15 22.35 7.67
N SER A 74 3.41 22.50 7.26
CA SER A 74 3.80 22.46 5.83
C SER A 74 3.52 21.08 5.24
N LEU A 75 3.89 20.00 5.94
CA LEU A 75 3.67 18.63 5.48
C LEU A 75 2.18 18.26 5.48
N GLU A 76 1.46 18.60 6.55
CA GLU A 76 0.01 18.40 6.61
C GLU A 76 -0.68 19.10 5.43
N SER A 77 -0.32 20.33 5.12
CA SER A 77 -0.86 21.06 3.96
C SER A 77 -0.58 20.37 2.63
N LEU A 78 0.60 19.75 2.50
CA LEU A 78 0.99 19.01 1.31
C LEU A 78 0.14 17.74 1.13
N TYR A 79 -0.04 16.98 2.21
CA TYR A 79 -0.86 15.77 2.22
C TYR A 79 -2.35 16.08 2.04
N GLU A 80 -2.86 17.11 2.70
CA GLU A 80 -4.25 17.53 2.55
C GLU A 80 -4.63 17.89 1.11
N TYR A 81 -3.69 18.39 0.30
CA TYR A 81 -3.98 18.62 -1.11
C TYR A 81 -4.38 17.33 -1.83
N GLY A 82 -3.71 16.20 -1.53
CA GLY A 82 -4.02 14.88 -2.09
C GLY A 82 -5.47 14.49 -1.84
N SER A 83 -5.88 14.49 -0.57
CA SER A 83 -7.24 14.09 -0.18
C SER A 83 -8.31 15.10 -0.59
N ARG A 84 -8.04 16.40 -0.49
CA ARG A 84 -9.04 17.46 -0.72
C ARG A 84 -9.26 17.80 -2.20
N ALA A 85 -8.24 17.69 -3.02
CA ALA A 85 -8.29 18.10 -4.42
C ALA A 85 -7.68 17.10 -5.41
N GLY A 86 -6.51 16.54 -5.09
CA GLY A 86 -5.74 15.66 -5.96
C GLY A 86 -6.51 14.40 -6.35
N LEU A 87 -7.09 13.72 -5.37
CA LEU A 87 -7.92 12.54 -5.56
C LEU A 87 -8.99 12.77 -6.63
N TRP A 88 -9.81 13.80 -6.47
CA TRP A 88 -10.92 14.10 -7.37
C TRP A 88 -10.48 14.42 -8.79
N ARG A 89 -9.28 15.00 -8.94
CA ARG A 89 -8.68 15.25 -10.26
C ARG A 89 -8.24 13.95 -10.92
N VAL A 90 -7.62 13.06 -10.16
CA VAL A 90 -7.21 11.73 -10.65
C VAL A 90 -8.44 10.95 -11.08
N LEU A 91 -9.47 10.84 -10.23
CA LEU A 91 -10.70 10.08 -10.56
C LEU A 91 -11.35 10.60 -11.85
N ARG A 92 -11.46 11.92 -12.05
CA ARG A 92 -12.01 12.47 -13.32
C ARG A 92 -11.21 12.04 -14.56
N VAL A 93 -9.89 11.88 -14.44
CA VAL A 93 -9.06 11.42 -15.55
C VAL A 93 -9.38 9.98 -15.90
N PHE A 94 -9.57 9.13 -14.89
CA PHE A 94 -9.90 7.71 -15.06
C PHE A 94 -11.34 7.54 -15.55
N ASP A 95 -12.29 8.30 -15.02
CA ASP A 95 -13.68 8.33 -15.49
C ASP A 95 -13.78 8.68 -16.96
N GLY A 96 -13.12 9.76 -17.36
CA GLY A 96 -13.12 10.21 -18.75
C GLY A 96 -12.52 9.21 -19.75
N ARG A 97 -11.84 8.18 -19.26
CA ARG A 97 -11.21 7.12 -20.06
C ARG A 97 -11.83 5.74 -19.84
N GLY A 98 -12.77 5.61 -18.92
CA GLY A 98 -13.37 4.32 -18.54
C GLY A 98 -12.34 3.31 -18.01
N LEU A 99 -11.33 3.78 -17.31
CA LEU A 99 -10.25 2.93 -16.79
C LEU A 99 -10.51 2.56 -15.32
N PRO A 100 -10.33 1.28 -14.94
CA PRO A 100 -10.42 0.84 -13.57
C PRO A 100 -9.18 1.25 -12.77
N LEU A 101 -9.34 1.34 -11.45
CA LEU A 101 -8.27 1.53 -10.49
C LEU A 101 -8.25 0.39 -9.47
N THR A 102 -7.05 0.07 -8.99
CA THR A 102 -6.87 -0.60 -7.70
C THR A 102 -6.41 0.46 -6.69
N VAL A 103 -7.16 0.64 -5.63
CA VAL A 103 -6.83 1.60 -4.57
C VAL A 103 -6.11 0.86 -3.45
N PHE A 104 -4.84 1.18 -3.21
CA PHE A 104 -4.11 0.75 -2.03
C PHE A 104 -4.45 1.73 -0.89
N GLY A 105 -5.46 1.35 -0.11
CA GLY A 105 -6.01 2.21 0.93
C GLY A 105 -5.47 1.87 2.32
N VAL A 106 -4.89 2.86 2.99
CA VAL A 106 -4.58 2.74 4.42
C VAL A 106 -5.88 2.87 5.21
N ALA A 107 -6.17 1.89 6.06
CA ALA A 107 -7.50 1.76 6.66
C ALA A 107 -7.96 3.01 7.44
N VAL A 108 -7.07 3.61 8.22
CA VAL A 108 -7.38 4.84 8.99
C VAL A 108 -7.57 6.05 8.07
N ALA A 109 -6.81 6.15 6.97
CA ALA A 109 -6.99 7.22 5.98
C ALA A 109 -8.38 7.13 5.33
N LEU A 110 -8.78 5.92 4.92
CA LEU A 110 -10.12 5.67 4.36
C LEU A 110 -11.23 5.99 5.36
N ALA A 111 -11.06 5.61 6.63
CA ALA A 111 -12.06 5.89 7.69
C ALA A 111 -12.26 7.40 7.92
N ARG A 112 -11.24 8.21 7.68
CA ARG A 112 -11.29 9.67 7.81
C ARG A 112 -11.88 10.38 6.61
N HIS A 113 -12.07 9.67 5.49
CA HIS A 113 -12.62 10.24 4.26
C HIS A 113 -13.70 9.32 3.64
N PRO A 114 -14.88 9.22 4.26
CA PRO A 114 -15.96 8.36 3.77
C PRO A 114 -16.40 8.66 2.35
N GLU A 115 -16.32 9.91 1.91
CA GLU A 115 -16.68 10.34 0.56
C GLU A 115 -15.73 9.73 -0.49
N ALA A 116 -14.45 9.58 -0.17
CA ALA A 116 -13.50 8.90 -1.04
C ALA A 116 -13.86 7.40 -1.17
N VAL A 117 -14.18 6.74 -0.06
CA VAL A 117 -14.61 5.33 -0.06
C VAL A 117 -15.88 5.16 -0.91
N ALA A 118 -16.85 6.05 -0.74
CA ALA A 118 -18.08 6.03 -1.53
C ALA A 118 -17.81 6.21 -3.02
N ALA A 119 -16.88 7.10 -3.39
CA ALA A 119 -16.49 7.33 -4.78
C ALA A 119 -15.83 6.08 -5.39
N PHE A 120 -14.86 5.47 -4.70
CA PHE A 120 -14.20 4.23 -5.15
C PHE A 120 -15.21 3.09 -5.33
N THR A 121 -16.09 2.91 -4.34
CA THR A 121 -17.12 1.86 -4.38
C THR A 121 -18.11 2.09 -5.53
N ALA A 122 -18.57 3.31 -5.72
CA ALA A 122 -19.50 3.65 -6.82
C ALA A 122 -18.90 3.43 -8.20
N ARG A 123 -17.59 3.59 -8.34
CA ARG A 123 -16.83 3.32 -9.58
C ARG A 123 -16.60 1.82 -9.81
N GLY A 124 -16.76 0.99 -8.77
CA GLY A 124 -16.39 -0.43 -8.81
C GLY A 124 -14.88 -0.66 -8.77
N ASP A 125 -14.11 0.30 -8.25
CA ASP A 125 -12.67 0.15 -8.06
C ASP A 125 -12.38 -0.89 -6.98
N GLU A 126 -11.31 -1.67 -7.16
CA GLU A 126 -10.83 -2.58 -6.12
C GLU A 126 -10.15 -1.79 -5.00
N ILE A 127 -10.56 -2.04 -3.76
CA ILE A 127 -9.91 -1.44 -2.58
C ILE A 127 -9.12 -2.53 -1.86
N ALA A 128 -7.80 -2.46 -1.99
CA ALA A 128 -6.86 -3.38 -1.35
C ALA A 128 -6.34 -2.78 -0.04
N CYS A 129 -6.12 -3.64 0.97
CA CYS A 129 -5.61 -3.22 2.26
C CYS A 129 -4.13 -2.82 2.16
N HIS A 130 -3.83 -1.57 2.52
CA HIS A 130 -2.47 -1.02 2.57
C HIS A 130 -2.00 -0.80 4.02
N GLY A 131 -2.47 -1.62 4.94
CA GLY A 131 -2.16 -1.54 6.36
C GLY A 131 -3.15 -0.69 7.16
N LEU A 132 -2.93 -0.64 8.47
CA LEU A 132 -3.77 0.13 9.41
C LEU A 132 -3.44 1.62 9.35
N ARG A 133 -2.16 1.92 9.53
CA ARG A 133 -1.58 3.25 9.50
C ARG A 133 -0.25 3.21 8.75
N TRP A 134 0.31 4.36 8.43
CA TRP A 134 1.61 4.48 7.79
C TRP A 134 2.75 4.27 8.80
N LEU A 135 3.00 3.01 9.15
CA LEU A 135 3.96 2.60 10.15
C LEU A 135 4.98 1.61 9.56
N SER A 136 6.23 1.71 10.00
CA SER A 136 7.23 0.68 9.72
C SER A 136 7.15 -0.43 10.76
N TYR A 137 6.94 -1.67 10.31
CA TYR A 137 6.84 -2.83 11.21
C TYR A 137 8.16 -3.57 11.39
N GLN A 138 9.28 -3.09 10.81
CA GLN A 138 10.56 -3.79 10.88
C GLN A 138 11.08 -4.00 12.31
N LEU A 139 10.71 -3.13 13.24
CA LEU A 139 11.12 -3.19 14.65
C LEU A 139 9.94 -3.37 15.60
N VAL A 140 8.77 -3.71 15.06
CA VAL A 140 7.55 -3.93 15.85
C VAL A 140 7.38 -5.43 16.10
N GLU A 141 6.94 -5.77 17.31
CA GLU A 141 6.67 -7.16 17.67
C GLU A 141 5.63 -7.78 16.74
N PRO A 142 5.84 -9.02 16.25
CA PRO A 142 4.92 -9.67 15.29
C PRO A 142 3.48 -9.83 15.81
N ALA A 143 3.27 -9.82 17.11
CA ALA A 143 1.94 -9.87 17.70
C ALA A 143 1.18 -8.56 17.44
N ILE A 144 1.84 -7.41 17.57
CA ILE A 144 1.27 -6.08 17.30
C ILE A 144 0.97 -5.91 15.80
N GLU A 145 1.88 -6.38 14.93
CA GLU A 145 1.63 -6.35 13.49
C GLU A 145 0.37 -7.13 13.12
N ARG A 146 0.20 -8.34 13.70
CA ARG A 146 -1.02 -9.15 13.46
C ARG A 146 -2.29 -8.47 13.96
N GLU A 147 -2.23 -7.82 15.13
CA GLU A 147 -3.35 -7.05 15.68
C GLU A 147 -3.74 -5.90 14.75
N HIS A 148 -2.77 -5.11 14.31
CA HIS A 148 -2.99 -4.01 13.38
C HIS A 148 -3.56 -4.47 12.03
N LEU A 149 -3.10 -5.62 11.51
CA LEU A 149 -3.66 -6.19 10.29
C LEU A 149 -5.12 -6.64 10.48
N ALA A 150 -5.43 -7.28 11.60
CA ALA A 150 -6.81 -7.68 11.92
C ALA A 150 -7.72 -6.46 12.05
N GLU A 151 -7.27 -5.41 12.72
CA GLU A 151 -8.00 -4.15 12.86
C GLU A 151 -8.21 -3.47 11.50
N ALA A 152 -7.18 -3.42 10.65
CA ALA A 152 -7.28 -2.87 9.31
C ALA A 152 -8.34 -3.58 8.46
N VAL A 153 -8.33 -4.92 8.48
CA VAL A 153 -9.33 -5.73 7.75
C VAL A 153 -10.74 -5.50 8.29
N ALA A 154 -10.92 -5.46 9.61
CA ALA A 154 -12.21 -5.19 10.23
C ALA A 154 -12.75 -3.80 9.87
N LEU A 155 -11.88 -2.77 9.94
CA LEU A 155 -12.23 -1.40 9.60
C LEU A 155 -12.61 -1.28 8.12
N MET A 156 -11.79 -1.80 7.22
CA MET A 156 -12.09 -1.78 5.78
C MET A 156 -13.37 -2.54 5.44
N THR A 157 -13.60 -3.70 6.07
CA THR A 157 -14.86 -4.44 5.89
C THR A 157 -16.07 -3.60 6.28
N THR A 158 -15.98 -2.87 7.39
CA THR A 158 -17.03 -1.96 7.82
C THR A 158 -17.26 -0.83 6.83
N LEU A 159 -16.20 -0.26 6.29
CA LEU A 159 -16.27 0.89 5.38
C LEU A 159 -16.79 0.53 3.99
N THR A 160 -16.41 -0.64 3.48
CA THR A 160 -16.70 -1.04 2.09
C THR A 160 -17.80 -2.08 1.95
N GLY A 161 -18.24 -2.67 3.07
CA GLY A 161 -19.22 -3.77 3.09
C GLY A 161 -18.67 -5.14 2.72
N ALA A 162 -17.37 -5.25 2.41
CA ALA A 162 -16.69 -6.49 2.06
C ALA A 162 -15.27 -6.53 2.59
N ALA A 163 -14.79 -7.72 2.94
CA ALA A 163 -13.38 -7.87 3.29
C ALA A 163 -12.50 -7.59 2.06
N PRO A 164 -11.35 -6.90 2.24
CA PRO A 164 -10.45 -6.62 1.14
C PRO A 164 -9.98 -7.92 0.46
N LEU A 165 -9.93 -7.91 -0.87
CA LEU A 165 -9.43 -9.01 -1.67
C LEU A 165 -7.91 -9.12 -1.46
N GLY A 166 -7.49 -10.17 -0.82
CA GLY A 166 -6.11 -10.43 -0.46
C GLY A 166 -6.08 -10.90 0.99
N LYS A 167 -5.81 -12.20 1.17
CA LYS A 167 -5.55 -12.69 2.51
C LYS A 167 -4.31 -11.98 3.01
N PRO A 168 -4.32 -11.40 4.22
CA PRO A 168 -3.09 -11.00 4.86
C PRO A 168 -2.20 -12.24 4.92
N LEU A 169 -1.05 -12.19 4.28
CA LEU A 169 -0.02 -13.21 4.46
C LEU A 169 0.51 -13.05 5.88
N VAL A 170 -0.02 -13.86 6.79
CA VAL A 170 0.27 -13.84 8.23
C VAL A 170 1.74 -14.16 8.55
N GLU A 171 2.56 -14.50 7.56
CA GLU A 171 3.94 -14.95 7.75
C GLU A 171 5.01 -14.10 7.04
N THR A 172 4.65 -13.02 6.39
CA THR A 172 5.63 -12.12 5.77
C THR A 172 5.24 -10.68 6.05
N ASN A 173 6.16 -9.93 6.63
CA ASN A 173 6.07 -8.48 6.86
C ASN A 173 5.36 -7.76 5.72
N PHE A 174 4.05 -7.51 5.86
CA PHE A 174 3.24 -6.85 4.83
C PHE A 174 3.74 -5.42 4.58
N MET A 175 4.24 -4.75 5.60
CA MET A 175 4.86 -3.43 5.46
C MET A 175 6.29 -3.46 4.92
N SER A 176 6.97 -4.60 4.92
CA SER A 176 8.18 -4.74 4.11
C SER A 176 7.87 -4.71 2.61
N LEU A 177 6.61 -4.94 2.20
CA LEU A 177 6.14 -4.67 0.84
C LEU A 177 5.99 -3.17 0.54
N VAL A 178 5.61 -2.35 1.52
CA VAL A 178 5.50 -0.89 1.34
C VAL A 178 6.87 -0.23 1.40
N SER A 179 7.74 -0.62 2.33
CA SER A 179 9.13 -0.14 2.35
C SER A 179 9.96 -0.67 1.20
N SER A 180 9.59 -1.82 0.60
CA SER A 180 10.23 -2.38 -0.58
C SER A 180 9.65 -1.87 -1.91
N ALA A 181 8.64 -1.00 -1.90
CA ALA A 181 8.23 -0.28 -3.13
C ALA A 181 9.39 0.56 -3.71
N TYR A 182 10.43 0.78 -2.91
CA TYR A 182 11.71 1.36 -3.36
C TYR A 182 12.84 0.34 -3.55
N GLY A 183 12.57 -0.97 -3.43
CA GLY A 183 13.58 -2.01 -3.66
C GLY A 183 13.01 -3.41 -3.49
N THR A 184 12.74 -4.08 -4.60
CA THR A 184 12.34 -5.49 -4.76
C THR A 184 10.89 -5.85 -4.42
N THR A 185 10.02 -5.68 -5.38
CA THR A 185 8.63 -6.10 -5.39
C THR A 185 8.53 -7.63 -5.60
N ARG A 186 8.14 -8.37 -4.58
CA ARG A 186 7.49 -9.67 -4.80
C ARG A 186 6.01 -9.39 -5.02
N TRP A 187 5.57 -9.42 -6.27
CA TRP A 187 4.17 -9.29 -6.64
C TRP A 187 3.41 -10.49 -6.10
N CYS A 188 2.52 -10.30 -5.12
CA CYS A 188 1.47 -11.25 -4.86
C CYS A 188 0.46 -11.14 -6.00
N LEU A 189 0.52 -12.06 -6.95
CA LEU A 189 -0.53 -12.21 -7.94
C LEU A 189 -1.83 -12.53 -7.20
N PRO A 190 -2.95 -11.86 -7.51
CA PRO A 190 -4.24 -12.27 -7.01
C PRO A 190 -4.47 -13.72 -7.43
N SER A 191 -4.86 -14.57 -6.47
CA SER A 191 -5.29 -15.92 -6.77
C SER A 191 -6.55 -15.82 -7.60
N THR A 192 -6.43 -15.88 -8.91
CA THR A 192 -7.55 -16.04 -9.82
C THR A 192 -8.28 -17.32 -9.46
N ARG A 193 -9.44 -17.22 -8.82
CA ARG A 193 -10.45 -18.26 -8.96
C ARG A 193 -10.98 -18.16 -10.38
N VAL A 194 -10.41 -18.98 -11.25
CA VAL A 194 -11.09 -19.34 -12.48
C VAL A 194 -12.19 -20.31 -12.05
N GLN A 195 -13.46 -19.93 -12.25
CA GLN A 195 -14.56 -20.88 -12.35
C GLN A 195 -14.50 -21.56 -13.70
#